data_eeed4dbd3f1546e7a254fae701a24fa4
#
_entry.id   eeed4dbd3f1546e7a254fae701a24fa4
#
_cell.length_a   1.000
_cell.length_b   1.000
_cell.length_c   1.000
_cell.angle_alpha   90.00
_cell.angle_beta   90.00
_cell.angle_gamma   90.00
#
_symmetry.space_group_name_H-M   'P 1'
#
loop_
_entity.id
_entity.type
_entity.pdbx_description
1 polymer ?
#
loop_
_entity_poly.entity_id
_entity_poly.type
_entity_poly.pdbx_seq_one_letter_code
_entity_poly.pdbx_strand_id
1 'polypeptide(L)'
;MTMHTIWHSMAWPLLKILGSLSLSLLVANLIEALNWTRLLSRFSRPLIRAGHMQDVVGASFSMAFFSGLAANTMLSEAHQQGRLTDRELVLANLFNSLPTYFLHLPTMIFVTVPFLGTAAAIYVGMTLGAAMLRSLGIVLAGRVILPPIPEGCVECQLPEKGPTWREALHKSWRRFKKRIAKICLITAPIYAAMVALNSWGFFTAAEKFIADHLSFMDWLSPKAASIVMFGMVAEFTAGLAAAGALLHGGELPVKEVVLALMLGNLLSTPMRAFRHQFPYYAGIFRPALAAKLIVYNQVLRAASLLVVALGYYFLG
;
A
#
# COMPACT_ATOMS: atom_id res chain seq x y z
N MET A 1 30.04 -15.53 -18.27
CA MET A 1 30.00 -15.36 -16.80
C MET A 1 30.53 -16.62 -16.15
N THR A 2 31.51 -16.52 -15.25
CA THR A 2 32.02 -17.68 -14.50
C THR A 2 31.01 -18.10 -13.43
N MET A 3 31.02 -19.38 -13.03
CA MET A 3 30.16 -19.89 -11.94
C MET A 3 30.30 -19.07 -10.66
N HIS A 4 31.51 -18.63 -10.34
CA HIS A 4 31.80 -17.76 -9.21
C HIS A 4 31.10 -16.38 -9.32
N THR A 5 31.10 -15.78 -10.50
CA THR A 5 30.42 -14.49 -10.75
C THR A 5 28.90 -14.63 -10.57
N ILE A 6 28.29 -15.70 -11.11
CA ILE A 6 26.86 -15.95 -10.98
C ILE A 6 26.48 -16.11 -9.50
N TRP A 7 27.30 -16.85 -8.75
CA TRP A 7 27.04 -17.03 -7.32
C TRP A 7 27.04 -15.73 -6.53
N HIS A 8 28.06 -14.90 -6.68
CA HIS A 8 28.22 -13.69 -5.91
C HIS A 8 27.35 -12.52 -6.36
N SER A 9 27.10 -12.38 -7.67
CA SER A 9 26.31 -11.24 -8.20
C SER A 9 24.80 -11.50 -8.25
N MET A 10 24.37 -12.78 -8.25
CA MET A 10 22.95 -13.12 -8.39
C MET A 10 22.43 -14.05 -7.30
N ALA A 11 23.02 -15.23 -7.13
CA ALA A 11 22.43 -16.27 -6.26
C ALA A 11 22.50 -15.88 -4.77
N TRP A 12 23.64 -15.40 -4.29
CA TRP A 12 23.82 -15.04 -2.88
C TRP A 12 22.98 -13.84 -2.43
N PRO A 13 22.93 -12.70 -3.16
CA PRO A 13 22.03 -11.59 -2.84
C PRO A 13 20.55 -12.03 -2.87
N LEU A 14 20.15 -12.82 -3.87
CA LEU A 14 18.78 -13.32 -3.97
C LEU A 14 18.40 -14.19 -2.77
N LEU A 15 19.25 -15.12 -2.35
CA LEU A 15 19.03 -15.95 -1.17
C LEU A 15 18.91 -15.13 0.11
N LYS A 16 19.75 -14.11 0.28
CA LYS A 16 19.65 -13.18 1.41
C LYS A 16 18.30 -12.45 1.42
N ILE A 17 17.88 -11.92 0.27
CA ILE A 17 16.60 -11.23 0.12
C ILE A 17 15.44 -12.18 0.44
N LEU A 18 15.42 -13.38 -0.12
CA LEU A 18 14.35 -14.36 0.12
C LEU A 18 14.30 -14.84 1.57
N GLY A 19 15.45 -15.05 2.19
CA GLY A 19 15.53 -15.42 3.62
C GLY A 19 15.03 -14.31 4.53
N SER A 20 15.53 -13.09 4.34
CA SER A 20 15.09 -11.91 5.07
C SER A 20 13.59 -11.63 4.87
N LEU A 21 13.11 -11.76 3.63
CA LEU A 21 11.70 -11.61 3.29
C LEU A 21 10.81 -12.64 3.99
N SER A 22 11.25 -13.90 4.05
CA SER A 22 10.52 -14.97 4.74
C SER A 22 10.36 -14.68 6.23
N LEU A 23 11.45 -14.30 6.90
CA LEU A 23 11.43 -13.94 8.30
C LEU A 23 10.56 -12.70 8.54
N SER A 24 10.76 -11.65 7.74
CA SER A 24 9.99 -10.40 7.81
C SER A 24 8.49 -10.64 7.62
N LEU A 25 8.11 -11.49 6.67
CA LEU A 25 6.71 -11.83 6.42
C LEU A 25 6.06 -12.60 7.59
N LEU A 26 6.82 -13.48 8.24
CA LEU A 26 6.34 -14.17 9.45
C LEU A 26 6.09 -13.19 10.58
N VAL A 27 7.05 -12.29 10.86
CA VAL A 27 6.93 -11.25 11.89
C VAL A 27 5.76 -10.31 11.58
N ALA A 28 5.65 -9.83 10.35
CA ALA A 28 4.55 -8.96 9.92
C ALA A 28 3.17 -9.61 10.13
N ASN A 29 3.03 -10.87 9.69
CA ASN A 29 1.78 -11.61 9.86
C ASN A 29 1.44 -11.84 11.34
N LEU A 30 2.43 -12.02 12.21
CA LEU A 30 2.23 -12.18 13.65
C LEU A 30 1.76 -10.87 14.29
N ILE A 31 2.41 -9.75 13.98
CA ILE A 31 2.02 -8.42 14.47
C ILE A 31 0.58 -8.10 14.03
N GLU A 32 0.23 -8.34 12.76
CA GLU A 32 -1.14 -8.17 12.27
C GLU A 32 -2.14 -9.11 12.98
N ALA A 33 -1.74 -10.36 13.25
CA ALA A 33 -2.60 -11.33 13.91
C ALA A 33 -2.86 -10.99 15.39
N LEU A 34 -1.94 -10.27 16.04
CA LEU A 34 -2.07 -9.78 17.42
C LEU A 34 -2.92 -8.50 17.54
N ASN A 35 -3.50 -8.02 16.43
CA ASN A 35 -4.33 -6.81 16.39
C ASN A 35 -3.62 -5.58 17.02
N TRP A 36 -2.37 -5.33 16.65
CA TRP A 36 -1.55 -4.22 17.13
C TRP A 36 -2.22 -2.85 16.96
N THR A 37 -3.12 -2.74 15.97
CA THR A 37 -3.87 -1.51 15.64
C THR A 37 -4.92 -1.13 16.68
N ARG A 38 -5.19 -2.00 17.68
CA ARG A 38 -6.16 -1.74 18.75
C ARG A 38 -5.87 -0.43 19.50
N LEU A 39 -4.60 -0.11 19.72
CA LEU A 39 -4.21 1.14 20.38
C LEU A 39 -4.56 2.36 19.52
N LEU A 40 -4.41 2.24 18.20
CA LEU A 40 -4.68 3.33 17.25
C LEU A 40 -6.16 3.64 17.14
N SER A 41 -7.05 2.67 17.36
CA SER A 41 -8.50 2.90 17.32
C SER A 41 -8.99 3.89 18.38
N ARG A 42 -8.23 4.09 19.47
CA ARG A 42 -8.53 5.11 20.49
C ARG A 42 -8.47 6.54 19.95
N PHE A 43 -7.65 6.77 18.90
CA PHE A 43 -7.53 8.06 18.25
C PHE A 43 -8.65 8.37 17.25
N SER A 44 -9.59 7.44 17.06
CA SER A 44 -10.71 7.63 16.13
C SER A 44 -11.68 8.73 16.60
N ARG A 45 -11.99 8.81 17.88
CA ARG A 45 -12.96 9.76 18.45
C ARG A 45 -12.72 11.22 18.06
N PRO A 46 -11.52 11.81 18.27
CA PRO A 46 -11.30 13.21 17.92
C PRO A 46 -11.43 13.46 16.43
N LEU A 47 -11.00 12.52 15.58
CA LEU A 47 -11.09 12.66 14.12
C LEU A 47 -12.54 12.61 13.64
N ILE A 48 -13.36 11.72 14.20
CA ILE A 48 -14.78 11.56 13.88
C ILE A 48 -15.55 12.83 14.26
N ARG A 49 -15.32 13.35 15.46
CA ARG A 49 -15.93 14.62 15.92
C ARG A 49 -15.50 15.80 15.05
N ALA A 50 -14.20 15.89 14.73
CA ALA A 50 -13.68 16.96 13.88
C ALA A 50 -14.29 16.94 12.46
N GLY A 51 -14.63 15.76 11.93
CA GLY A 51 -15.22 15.56 10.61
C GLY A 51 -16.75 15.57 10.59
N HIS A 52 -17.43 15.86 11.71
CA HIS A 52 -18.89 15.81 11.84
C HIS A 52 -19.49 14.46 11.39
N MET A 53 -18.80 13.37 11.67
CA MET A 53 -19.20 12.02 11.23
C MET A 53 -20.03 11.33 12.32
N GLN A 54 -21.12 10.66 11.92
CA GLN A 54 -22.03 9.95 12.83
C GLN A 54 -21.35 8.76 13.54
N ASP A 55 -21.95 8.26 14.63
CA ASP A 55 -21.45 7.17 15.44
C ASP A 55 -21.19 5.88 14.64
N VAL A 56 -22.08 5.56 13.71
CA VAL A 56 -21.91 4.39 12.85
C VAL A 56 -20.64 4.49 12.00
N VAL A 57 -20.23 5.69 11.61
CA VAL A 57 -18.97 5.94 10.91
C VAL A 57 -17.79 5.70 11.86
N GLY A 58 -17.92 6.14 13.10
CA GLY A 58 -16.95 5.88 14.16
C GLY A 58 -16.74 4.39 14.46
N ALA A 59 -17.85 3.66 14.58
CA ALA A 59 -17.81 2.22 14.75
C ALA A 59 -17.18 1.51 13.54
N SER A 60 -17.54 1.92 12.32
CA SER A 60 -16.94 1.41 11.08
C SER A 60 -15.45 1.73 10.98
N PHE A 61 -15.05 2.96 11.31
CA PHE A 61 -13.64 3.37 11.32
C PHE A 61 -12.82 2.52 12.32
N SER A 62 -13.34 2.31 13.51
CA SER A 62 -12.70 1.45 14.52
C SER A 62 -12.63 -0.01 14.04
N MET A 63 -13.66 -0.51 13.40
CA MET A 63 -13.69 -1.86 12.82
C MET A 63 -12.68 -2.01 11.66
N ALA A 64 -12.45 -0.96 10.89
CA ALA A 64 -11.52 -0.99 9.75
C ALA A 64 -10.06 -1.24 10.16
N PHE A 65 -9.68 -1.00 11.42
CA PHE A 65 -8.38 -1.42 11.96
C PHE A 65 -8.25 -2.96 12.09
N PHE A 66 -9.34 -3.69 12.05
CA PHE A 66 -9.37 -5.14 12.18
C PHE A 66 -9.78 -5.84 10.89
N SER A 67 -10.78 -5.26 10.21
CA SER A 67 -11.35 -5.83 8.99
C SER A 67 -12.04 -4.76 8.15
N GLY A 68 -11.45 -4.44 7.00
CA GLY A 68 -12.08 -3.56 6.01
C GLY A 68 -13.40 -4.13 5.48
N LEU A 69 -13.53 -5.48 5.40
CA LEU A 69 -14.78 -6.13 5.01
C LEU A 69 -15.90 -5.82 6.02
N ALA A 70 -15.66 -6.07 7.30
CA ALA A 70 -16.66 -5.82 8.34
C ALA A 70 -17.03 -4.32 8.40
N ALA A 71 -16.05 -3.43 8.32
CA ALA A 71 -16.29 -1.99 8.30
C ALA A 71 -17.20 -1.56 7.12
N ASN A 72 -16.90 -2.03 5.91
CA ASN A 72 -17.71 -1.71 4.74
C ASN A 72 -19.10 -2.34 4.78
N THR A 73 -19.25 -3.54 5.35
CA THR A 73 -20.56 -4.17 5.57
C THR A 73 -21.41 -3.33 6.53
N MET A 74 -20.83 -2.86 7.65
CA MET A 74 -21.52 -1.96 8.59
C MET A 74 -22.01 -0.67 7.90
N LEU A 75 -21.17 -0.06 7.07
CA LEU A 75 -21.56 1.14 6.31
C LEU A 75 -22.69 0.84 5.31
N SER A 76 -22.62 -0.31 4.62
CA SER A 76 -23.65 -0.73 3.65
C SER A 76 -24.99 -0.95 4.34
N GLU A 77 -25.00 -1.64 5.49
CA GLU A 77 -26.21 -1.88 6.28
C GLU A 77 -26.80 -0.57 6.80
N ALA A 78 -25.99 0.32 7.35
CA ALA A 78 -26.45 1.61 7.83
C ALA A 78 -27.05 2.49 6.71
N HIS A 79 -26.46 2.45 5.53
CA HIS A 79 -27.00 3.13 4.35
C HIS A 79 -28.33 2.52 3.88
N GLN A 80 -28.43 1.19 3.81
CA GLN A 80 -29.68 0.51 3.44
C GLN A 80 -30.81 0.77 4.43
N GLN A 81 -30.49 0.99 5.70
CA GLN A 81 -31.44 1.36 6.76
C GLN A 81 -31.79 2.86 6.77
N GLY A 82 -31.26 3.65 5.83
CA GLY A 82 -31.50 5.09 5.75
C GLY A 82 -30.80 5.92 6.83
N ARG A 83 -29.89 5.32 7.61
CA ARG A 83 -29.10 6.02 8.66
C ARG A 83 -27.95 6.84 8.09
N LEU A 84 -27.49 6.51 6.88
CA LEU A 84 -26.46 7.25 6.16
C LEU A 84 -26.98 7.69 4.80
N THR A 85 -26.77 8.94 4.46
CA THR A 85 -26.95 9.43 3.09
C THR A 85 -25.81 8.96 2.18
N ASP A 86 -25.97 9.07 0.85
CA ASP A 86 -24.91 8.76 -0.11
C ASP A 86 -23.62 9.54 0.15
N ARG A 87 -23.73 10.83 0.56
CA ARG A 87 -22.57 11.70 0.85
C ARG A 87 -21.83 11.22 2.09
N GLU A 88 -22.57 10.93 3.16
CA GLU A 88 -21.98 10.40 4.40
C GLU A 88 -21.33 9.04 4.17
N LEU A 89 -21.96 8.16 3.40
CA LEU A 89 -21.39 6.86 3.04
C LEU A 89 -20.06 7.01 2.28
N VAL A 90 -20.01 7.91 1.28
CA VAL A 90 -18.77 8.16 0.54
C VAL A 90 -17.67 8.65 1.46
N LEU A 91 -17.92 9.67 2.28
CA LEU A 91 -16.95 10.20 3.22
C LEU A 91 -16.50 9.14 4.26
N ALA A 92 -17.44 8.37 4.80
CA ALA A 92 -17.14 7.29 5.74
C ALA A 92 -16.27 6.18 5.13
N ASN A 93 -16.57 5.76 3.91
CA ASN A 93 -15.77 4.76 3.19
C ASN A 93 -14.35 5.28 2.89
N LEU A 94 -14.24 6.53 2.45
CA LEU A 94 -12.95 7.17 2.22
C LEU A 94 -12.13 7.28 3.51
N PHE A 95 -12.78 7.64 4.62
CA PHE A 95 -12.16 7.76 5.94
C PHE A 95 -11.60 6.43 6.43
N ASN A 96 -12.30 5.30 6.18
CA ASN A 96 -11.83 3.96 6.51
C ASN A 96 -10.53 3.54 5.80
N SER A 97 -10.06 4.33 4.83
CA SER A 97 -8.78 4.05 4.15
C SER A 97 -7.56 4.19 5.06
N LEU A 98 -7.61 5.06 6.08
CA LEU A 98 -6.51 5.23 7.02
C LEU A 98 -6.33 4.03 7.95
N PRO A 99 -7.36 3.57 8.70
CA PRO A 99 -7.21 2.37 9.52
C PRO A 99 -6.87 1.12 8.69
N THR A 100 -7.40 1.01 7.47
CA THR A 100 -7.02 -0.09 6.56
C THR A 100 -5.53 0.01 6.16
N TYR A 101 -4.98 1.21 5.96
CA TYR A 101 -3.55 1.40 5.73
C TYR A 101 -2.73 0.90 6.93
N PHE A 102 -3.09 1.32 8.15
CA PHE A 102 -2.42 0.86 9.37
C PHE A 102 -2.53 -0.66 9.56
N LEU A 103 -3.66 -1.28 9.23
CA LEU A 103 -3.82 -2.73 9.30
C LEU A 103 -2.74 -3.45 8.47
N HIS A 104 -2.37 -2.91 7.31
CA HIS A 104 -1.40 -3.50 6.40
C HIS A 104 0.02 -2.94 6.54
N LEU A 105 0.22 -1.93 7.38
CA LEU A 105 1.51 -1.26 7.57
C LEU A 105 2.64 -2.23 7.98
N PRO A 106 2.44 -3.18 8.91
CA PRO A 106 3.48 -4.15 9.23
C PRO A 106 3.92 -4.97 8.03
N THR A 107 2.97 -5.51 7.25
CA THR A 107 3.31 -6.25 6.02
C THR A 107 4.07 -5.35 5.04
N MET A 108 3.67 -4.09 4.88
CA MET A 108 4.34 -3.15 4.00
C MET A 108 5.78 -2.89 4.43
N ILE A 109 6.02 -2.61 5.71
CA ILE A 109 7.37 -2.41 6.27
C ILE A 109 8.23 -3.65 6.05
N PHE A 110 7.75 -4.79 6.53
CA PHE A 110 8.54 -6.03 6.54
C PHE A 110 8.72 -6.66 5.16
N VAL A 111 7.89 -6.31 4.18
CA VAL A 111 8.10 -6.71 2.78
C VAL A 111 9.07 -5.76 2.08
N THR A 112 9.04 -4.44 2.35
CA THR A 112 9.92 -3.49 1.65
C THR A 112 11.34 -3.48 2.17
N VAL A 113 11.56 -3.64 3.48
CA VAL A 113 12.89 -3.58 4.12
C VAL A 113 13.89 -4.56 3.50
N PRO A 114 13.56 -5.84 3.22
CA PRO A 114 14.50 -6.77 2.60
C PRO A 114 15.01 -6.37 1.21
N PHE A 115 14.20 -5.62 0.46
CA PHE A 115 14.58 -5.16 -0.88
C PHE A 115 15.29 -3.80 -0.86
N LEU A 116 14.82 -2.88 -0.02
CA LEU A 116 15.24 -1.47 -0.09
C LEU A 116 16.18 -1.06 1.04
N GLY A 117 16.38 -1.88 2.07
CA GLY A 117 17.18 -1.50 3.24
C GLY A 117 16.66 -0.20 3.86
N THR A 118 17.53 0.80 4.04
CA THR A 118 17.18 2.11 4.61
C THR A 118 16.21 2.92 3.75
N ALA A 119 16.23 2.75 2.43
CA ALA A 119 15.29 3.43 1.52
C ALA A 119 13.82 3.00 1.76
N ALA A 120 13.60 1.84 2.41
CA ALA A 120 12.27 1.41 2.81
C ALA A 120 11.60 2.41 3.76
N ALA A 121 12.37 3.02 4.69
CA ALA A 121 11.83 4.01 5.63
C ALA A 121 11.30 5.24 4.88
N ILE A 122 12.01 5.71 3.86
CA ILE A 122 11.58 6.85 3.02
C ILE A 122 10.30 6.47 2.27
N TYR A 123 10.29 5.34 1.57
CA TYR A 123 9.13 4.90 0.80
C TYR A 123 7.88 4.70 1.67
N VAL A 124 8.02 4.01 2.82
CA VAL A 124 6.92 3.79 3.76
C VAL A 124 6.48 5.09 4.40
N GLY A 125 7.41 5.98 4.77
CA GLY A 125 7.12 7.31 5.30
C GLY A 125 6.31 8.15 4.32
N MET A 126 6.68 8.15 3.04
CA MET A 126 5.93 8.87 1.99
C MET A 126 4.52 8.32 1.79
N THR A 127 4.35 7.00 1.74
CA THR A 127 3.02 6.40 1.59
C THR A 127 2.15 6.59 2.82
N LEU A 128 2.75 6.60 4.03
CA LEU A 128 2.08 6.97 5.27
C LEU A 128 1.68 8.46 5.25
N GLY A 129 2.60 9.35 4.87
CA GLY A 129 2.32 10.77 4.71
C GLY A 129 1.16 11.04 3.74
N ALA A 130 1.12 10.34 2.60
CA ALA A 130 0.01 10.42 1.66
C ALA A 130 -1.32 9.92 2.26
N ALA A 131 -1.30 8.86 3.07
CA ALA A 131 -2.49 8.37 3.76
C ALA A 131 -2.99 9.35 4.82
N MET A 132 -2.09 9.96 5.58
CA MET A 132 -2.40 11.00 6.56
C MET A 132 -2.96 12.26 5.91
N LEU A 133 -2.31 12.76 4.86
CA LEU A 133 -2.75 13.93 4.09
C LEU A 133 -4.18 13.72 3.53
N ARG A 134 -4.43 12.55 2.95
CA ARG A 134 -5.76 12.18 2.45
C ARG A 134 -6.80 12.16 3.56
N SER A 135 -6.48 11.58 4.71
CA SER A 135 -7.41 11.48 5.83
C SER A 135 -7.73 12.84 6.43
N LEU A 136 -6.72 13.71 6.53
CA LEU A 136 -6.94 15.09 6.93
C LEU A 136 -7.88 15.83 5.97
N GLY A 137 -7.65 15.67 4.66
CA GLY A 137 -8.55 16.22 3.63
C GLY A 137 -9.98 15.72 3.75
N ILE A 138 -10.18 14.42 4.07
CA ILE A 138 -11.52 13.84 4.26
C ILE A 138 -12.18 14.40 5.53
N VAL A 139 -11.45 14.58 6.64
CA VAL A 139 -11.96 15.19 7.87
C VAL A 139 -12.38 16.65 7.62
N LEU A 140 -11.55 17.41 6.92
CA LEU A 140 -11.87 18.79 6.55
C LEU A 140 -13.10 18.86 5.62
N ALA A 141 -13.18 17.98 4.62
CA ALA A 141 -14.35 17.90 3.75
C ALA A 141 -15.61 17.52 4.54
N GLY A 142 -15.51 16.56 5.46
CA GLY A 142 -16.62 16.21 6.36
C GLY A 142 -17.11 17.38 7.18
N ARG A 143 -16.20 18.14 7.78
CA ARG A 143 -16.51 19.33 8.57
C ARG A 143 -17.25 20.42 7.78
N VAL A 144 -16.98 20.54 6.49
CA VAL A 144 -17.62 21.55 5.62
C VAL A 144 -18.94 21.06 5.04
N ILE A 145 -19.01 19.77 4.68
CA ILE A 145 -20.14 19.19 3.93
C ILE A 145 -21.24 18.66 4.85
N LEU A 146 -20.86 18.14 6.05
CA LEU A 146 -21.79 17.50 6.97
C LEU A 146 -22.27 18.47 8.05
N PRO A 147 -23.54 18.33 8.52
CA PRO A 147 -24.03 19.11 9.64
C PRO A 147 -23.31 18.74 10.95
N PRO A 148 -23.18 19.68 11.91
CA PRO A 148 -22.62 19.38 13.22
C PRO A 148 -23.41 18.28 13.93
N ILE A 149 -22.70 17.37 14.60
CA ILE A 149 -23.33 16.28 15.37
C ILE A 149 -23.66 16.76 16.78
N PRO A 150 -24.84 16.40 17.33
CA PRO A 150 -25.18 16.67 18.73
C PRO A 150 -24.15 16.04 19.69
N GLU A 151 -23.86 16.73 20.80
CA GLU A 151 -22.95 16.22 21.83
C GLU A 151 -23.54 14.95 22.48
N GLY A 152 -22.72 13.92 22.60
CA GLY A 152 -23.07 12.67 23.29
C GLY A 152 -23.13 11.41 22.45
N CYS A 153 -23.09 11.53 21.14
CA CYS A 153 -23.32 10.42 20.20
C CYS A 153 -22.11 9.60 19.75
N VAL A 154 -20.96 9.57 20.41
CA VAL A 154 -19.79 8.82 19.92
C VAL A 154 -19.37 7.71 20.88
N GLU A 155 -20.01 6.55 20.78
CA GLU A 155 -19.53 5.31 21.38
C GLU A 155 -18.80 4.44 20.36
N CYS A 156 -17.48 4.39 20.46
CA CYS A 156 -16.66 3.46 19.69
C CYS A 156 -16.62 2.11 20.41
N GLN A 157 -17.48 1.15 20.01
CA GLN A 157 -17.43 -0.22 20.49
C GLN A 157 -16.22 -0.94 19.89
N LEU A 158 -15.25 -1.25 20.73
CA LEU A 158 -14.10 -2.07 20.37
C LEU A 158 -14.37 -3.53 20.76
N PRO A 159 -13.89 -4.53 19.97
CA PRO A 159 -13.94 -5.93 20.40
C PRO A 159 -13.23 -6.10 21.76
N GLU A 160 -13.95 -6.63 22.75
CA GLU A 160 -13.47 -6.68 24.14
C GLU A 160 -12.26 -7.61 24.33
N LYS A 161 -12.15 -8.67 23.55
CA LYS A 161 -11.04 -9.65 23.64
C LYS A 161 -10.16 -9.66 22.39
N GLY A 162 -8.87 -9.52 22.59
CA GLY A 162 -7.86 -9.76 21.55
C GLY A 162 -7.62 -11.27 21.36
N PRO A 163 -7.04 -11.68 20.23
CA PRO A 163 -6.68 -13.08 19.98
C PRO A 163 -5.62 -13.55 20.96
N THR A 164 -5.66 -14.83 21.30
CA THR A 164 -4.60 -15.47 22.08
C THR A 164 -3.33 -15.63 21.24
N TRP A 165 -2.17 -15.72 21.89
CA TRP A 165 -0.88 -15.93 21.23
C TRP A 165 -0.90 -17.17 20.30
N ARG A 166 -1.53 -18.25 20.74
CA ARG A 166 -1.65 -19.51 19.97
C ARG A 166 -2.46 -19.31 18.68
N GLU A 167 -3.57 -18.64 18.77
CA GLU A 167 -4.41 -18.29 17.61
C GLU A 167 -3.66 -17.35 16.65
N ALA A 168 -2.98 -16.34 17.18
CA ALA A 168 -2.18 -15.41 16.39
C ALA A 168 -1.06 -16.13 15.63
N LEU A 169 -0.35 -17.05 16.29
CA LEU A 169 0.73 -17.84 15.68
C LEU A 169 0.19 -18.74 14.56
N HIS A 170 -0.92 -19.45 14.81
CA HIS A 170 -1.55 -20.32 13.81
C HIS A 170 -2.06 -19.53 12.60
N LYS A 171 -2.66 -18.37 12.83
CA LYS A 171 -3.14 -17.45 11.77
C LYS A 171 -1.98 -16.88 10.97
N SER A 172 -0.88 -16.47 11.64
CA SER A 172 0.34 -15.99 11.01
C SER A 172 0.97 -17.05 10.09
N TRP A 173 1.13 -18.28 10.59
CA TRP A 173 1.69 -19.39 9.83
C TRP A 173 0.87 -19.77 8.61
N ARG A 174 -0.46 -19.80 8.73
CA ARG A 174 -1.37 -20.07 7.61
C ARG A 174 -1.30 -18.98 6.53
N ARG A 175 -1.18 -17.70 6.92
CA ARG A 175 -0.99 -16.58 6.00
C ARG A 175 0.37 -16.62 5.32
N PHE A 176 1.43 -16.95 6.09
CA PHE A 176 2.78 -17.09 5.58
C PHE A 176 2.86 -18.13 4.46
N LYS A 177 2.37 -19.36 4.70
CA LYS A 177 2.37 -20.44 3.69
C LYS A 177 1.69 -20.04 2.38
N LYS A 178 0.60 -19.27 2.45
CA LYS A 178 -0.13 -18.80 1.26
C LYS A 178 0.61 -17.75 0.46
N ARG A 179 1.39 -16.90 1.13
CA ARG A 179 2.01 -15.73 0.51
C ARG A 179 3.44 -15.99 0.06
N ILE A 180 4.23 -16.75 0.83
CA ILE A 180 5.66 -16.91 0.57
C ILE A 180 5.95 -17.56 -0.77
N ALA A 181 5.23 -18.63 -1.13
CA ALA A 181 5.43 -19.33 -2.40
C ALA A 181 5.22 -18.38 -3.60
N LYS A 182 4.14 -17.57 -3.57
CA LYS A 182 3.85 -16.60 -4.62
C LYS A 182 4.91 -15.49 -4.69
N ILE A 183 5.34 -14.99 -3.53
CA ILE A 183 6.37 -13.94 -3.47
C ILE A 183 7.70 -14.46 -4.01
N CYS A 184 8.14 -15.65 -3.61
CA CYS A 184 9.35 -16.26 -4.13
C CYS A 184 9.28 -16.52 -5.64
N LEU A 185 8.14 -17.02 -6.12
CA LEU A 185 7.91 -17.29 -7.55
C LEU A 185 7.96 -16.01 -8.42
N ILE A 186 7.56 -14.87 -7.88
CA ILE A 186 7.62 -13.59 -8.57
C ILE A 186 9.01 -12.95 -8.40
N THR A 187 9.54 -12.91 -7.19
CA THR A 187 10.79 -12.20 -6.86
C THR A 187 12.00 -12.82 -7.54
N ALA A 188 12.13 -14.17 -7.52
CA ALA A 188 13.32 -14.82 -8.02
C ALA A 188 13.56 -14.60 -9.53
N PRO A 189 12.57 -14.85 -10.43
CA PRO A 189 12.79 -14.62 -11.85
C PRO A 189 12.98 -13.14 -12.21
N ILE A 190 12.28 -12.22 -11.53
CA ILE A 190 12.43 -10.78 -11.80
C ILE A 190 13.80 -10.28 -11.36
N TYR A 191 14.27 -10.66 -10.16
CA TYR A 191 15.59 -10.31 -9.69
C TYR A 191 16.67 -10.85 -10.64
N ALA A 192 16.57 -12.11 -11.04
CA ALA A 192 17.48 -12.74 -12.00
C ALA A 192 17.46 -12.03 -13.36
N ALA A 193 16.27 -11.70 -13.88
CA ALA A 193 16.11 -10.97 -15.13
C ALA A 193 16.75 -9.55 -15.05
N MET A 194 16.55 -8.83 -13.94
CA MET A 194 17.16 -7.49 -13.76
C MET A 194 18.68 -7.56 -13.74
N VAL A 195 19.26 -8.52 -13.02
CA VAL A 195 20.73 -8.71 -13.00
C VAL A 195 21.24 -9.11 -14.38
N ALA A 196 20.55 -10.00 -15.10
CA ALA A 196 20.92 -10.41 -16.46
C ALA A 196 20.85 -9.24 -17.45
N LEU A 197 19.74 -8.50 -17.48
CA LEU A 197 19.55 -7.33 -18.35
C LEU A 197 20.64 -6.27 -18.11
N ASN A 198 20.97 -6.02 -16.84
CA ASN A 198 22.05 -5.10 -16.48
C ASN A 198 23.42 -5.61 -17.00
N SER A 199 23.70 -6.90 -16.78
CA SER A 199 24.99 -7.50 -17.24
C SER A 199 25.13 -7.57 -18.75
N TRP A 200 24.03 -7.60 -19.50
CA TRP A 200 24.02 -7.55 -20.97
C TRP A 200 24.10 -6.13 -21.55
N GLY A 201 24.14 -5.10 -20.68
CA GLY A 201 24.18 -3.71 -21.12
C GLY A 201 22.86 -3.19 -21.69
N PHE A 202 21.75 -3.87 -21.43
CA PHE A 202 20.43 -3.47 -21.92
C PHE A 202 20.06 -2.05 -21.50
N PHE A 203 20.28 -1.71 -20.22
CA PHE A 203 19.94 -0.38 -19.73
C PHE A 203 20.80 0.71 -20.34
N THR A 204 22.11 0.47 -20.54
CA THR A 204 23.02 1.41 -21.21
C THR A 204 22.62 1.62 -22.68
N ALA A 205 22.23 0.56 -23.37
CA ALA A 205 21.73 0.66 -24.75
C ALA A 205 20.39 1.44 -24.80
N ALA A 206 19.50 1.19 -23.85
CA ALA A 206 18.22 1.89 -23.74
C ALA A 206 18.40 3.38 -23.39
N GLU A 207 19.33 3.72 -22.47
CA GLU A 207 19.68 5.12 -22.15
C GLU A 207 20.17 5.86 -23.40
N LYS A 208 21.06 5.25 -24.16
CA LYS A 208 21.57 5.83 -25.40
C LYS A 208 20.44 6.03 -26.43
N PHE A 209 19.59 5.04 -26.61
CA PHE A 209 18.44 5.14 -27.52
C PHE A 209 17.48 6.27 -27.12
N ILE A 210 17.19 6.43 -25.83
CA ILE A 210 16.30 7.48 -25.30
C ILE A 210 16.97 8.86 -25.50
N ALA A 211 18.24 9.01 -25.15
CA ALA A 211 18.98 10.26 -25.35
C ALA A 211 19.00 10.69 -26.82
N ASP A 212 19.15 9.74 -27.73
CA ASP A 212 19.21 10.02 -29.17
C ASP A 212 17.83 10.30 -29.80
N HIS A 213 16.71 9.77 -29.23
CA HIS A 213 15.42 9.77 -29.92
C HIS A 213 14.23 10.33 -29.10
N LEU A 214 14.32 10.42 -27.77
CA LEU A 214 13.19 10.71 -26.89
C LEU A 214 13.53 11.72 -25.78
N SER A 215 14.02 12.90 -26.18
CA SER A 215 14.43 13.95 -25.24
C SER A 215 13.38 14.39 -24.21
N PHE A 216 12.09 14.15 -24.46
CA PHE A 216 11.01 14.44 -23.51
C PHE A 216 10.94 13.46 -22.31
N MET A 217 11.68 12.33 -22.36
CA MET A 217 11.72 11.32 -21.30
C MET A 217 12.97 11.39 -20.40
N ASP A 218 13.77 12.44 -20.52
CA ASP A 218 15.03 12.62 -19.76
C ASP A 218 14.85 12.59 -18.23
N TRP A 219 13.61 12.83 -17.76
CA TRP A 219 13.28 12.80 -16.34
C TRP A 219 13.15 11.38 -15.75
N LEU A 220 13.07 10.32 -16.56
CA LEU A 220 12.92 8.93 -16.11
C LEU A 220 13.96 8.03 -16.81
N SER A 221 14.98 7.61 -16.07
CA SER A 221 15.97 6.67 -16.63
C SER A 221 15.31 5.32 -17.01
N PRO A 222 15.82 4.61 -18.06
CA PRO A 222 15.32 3.29 -18.44
C PRO A 222 15.33 2.27 -17.30
N LYS A 223 16.32 2.38 -16.41
CA LYS A 223 16.42 1.56 -15.20
C LYS A 223 15.23 1.85 -14.25
N ALA A 224 14.94 3.12 -13.99
CA ALA A 224 13.79 3.51 -13.17
C ALA A 224 12.46 3.14 -13.84
N ALA A 225 12.33 3.27 -15.15
CA ALA A 225 11.17 2.83 -15.91
C ALA A 225 10.90 1.32 -15.75
N SER A 226 11.94 0.48 -15.64
CA SER A 226 11.76 -0.96 -15.40
C SER A 226 11.10 -1.25 -14.05
N ILE A 227 11.44 -0.51 -12.99
CA ILE A 227 10.78 -0.62 -11.66
C ILE A 227 9.28 -0.33 -11.80
N VAL A 228 8.93 0.74 -12.51
CA VAL A 228 7.54 1.13 -12.76
C VAL A 228 6.80 0.04 -13.52
N MET A 229 7.38 -0.47 -14.61
CA MET A 229 6.75 -1.50 -15.44
C MET A 229 6.50 -2.80 -14.67
N PHE A 230 7.49 -3.30 -13.93
CA PHE A 230 7.31 -4.51 -13.13
C PHE A 230 6.25 -4.31 -12.02
N GLY A 231 6.23 -3.13 -11.40
CA GLY A 231 5.22 -2.79 -10.40
C GLY A 231 3.79 -2.71 -10.96
N MET A 232 3.65 -2.31 -12.24
CA MET A 232 2.34 -2.23 -12.92
C MET A 232 1.84 -3.58 -13.42
N VAL A 233 2.71 -4.32 -14.11
CA VAL A 233 2.31 -5.52 -14.88
C VAL A 233 2.22 -6.74 -13.98
N ALA A 234 3.21 -6.94 -13.14
CA ALA A 234 3.31 -8.19 -12.37
C ALA A 234 2.73 -8.08 -10.95
N GLU A 235 3.16 -7.19 -10.13
CA GLU A 235 2.63 -6.84 -8.79
C GLU A 235 3.62 -5.89 -8.07
N PHE A 236 3.22 -5.36 -6.90
CA PHE A 236 4.08 -4.52 -6.05
C PHE A 236 5.42 -5.18 -5.69
N THR A 237 5.42 -6.48 -5.36
CA THR A 237 6.65 -7.23 -5.04
C THR A 237 7.59 -7.37 -6.22
N ALA A 238 7.08 -7.36 -7.44
CA ALA A 238 7.88 -7.38 -8.66
C ALA A 238 8.64 -6.05 -8.85
N GLY A 239 7.95 -4.93 -8.65
CA GLY A 239 8.59 -3.61 -8.63
C GLY A 239 9.65 -3.49 -7.53
N LEU A 240 9.39 -4.04 -6.33
CA LEU A 240 10.38 -4.09 -5.25
C LEU A 240 11.60 -4.94 -5.59
N ALA A 241 11.40 -6.09 -6.27
CA ALA A 241 12.51 -6.95 -6.69
C ALA A 241 13.42 -6.24 -7.70
N ALA A 242 12.84 -5.56 -8.69
CA ALA A 242 13.58 -4.74 -9.63
C ALA A 242 14.31 -3.59 -8.94
N ALA A 243 13.62 -2.86 -8.07
CA ALA A 243 14.19 -1.78 -7.27
C ALA A 243 15.36 -2.23 -6.40
N GLY A 244 15.20 -3.36 -5.69
CA GLY A 244 16.25 -3.95 -4.87
C GLY A 244 17.47 -4.38 -5.67
N ALA A 245 17.30 -4.98 -6.85
CA ALA A 245 18.40 -5.36 -7.74
C ALA A 245 19.22 -4.16 -8.18
N LEU A 246 18.56 -3.07 -8.61
CA LEU A 246 19.20 -1.85 -9.10
C LEU A 246 19.84 -1.04 -7.96
N LEU A 247 19.20 -0.99 -6.79
CA LEU A 247 19.72 -0.29 -5.62
C LEU A 247 20.97 -0.97 -5.07
N HIS A 248 20.93 -2.30 -4.89
CA HIS A 248 22.07 -3.05 -4.36
C HIS A 248 23.22 -3.18 -5.34
N GLY A 249 22.93 -3.12 -6.66
CA GLY A 249 23.93 -3.04 -7.71
C GLY A 249 24.59 -1.66 -7.84
N GLY A 250 24.12 -0.64 -7.10
CA GLY A 250 24.62 0.74 -7.22
C GLY A 250 24.23 1.43 -8.52
N GLU A 251 23.24 0.90 -9.24
CA GLU A 251 22.83 1.36 -10.57
C GLU A 251 21.87 2.55 -10.55
N LEU A 252 21.17 2.74 -9.44
CA LEU A 252 20.26 3.88 -9.21
C LEU A 252 20.43 4.44 -7.80
N PRO A 253 20.37 5.78 -7.64
CA PRO A 253 20.35 6.42 -6.34
C PRO A 253 19.00 6.17 -5.63
N VAL A 254 19.01 6.24 -4.28
CA VAL A 254 17.82 6.03 -3.44
C VAL A 254 16.64 6.89 -3.89
N LYS A 255 16.88 8.17 -4.20
CA LYS A 255 15.84 9.11 -4.62
C LYS A 255 15.09 8.63 -5.86
N GLU A 256 15.79 8.20 -6.90
CA GLU A 256 15.17 7.68 -8.13
C GLU A 256 14.41 6.38 -7.89
N VAL A 257 14.97 5.46 -7.11
CA VAL A 257 14.31 4.19 -6.76
C VAL A 257 12.98 4.45 -6.03
N VAL A 258 12.98 5.35 -5.04
CA VAL A 258 11.77 5.69 -4.28
C VAL A 258 10.74 6.37 -5.18
N LEU A 259 11.14 7.32 -6.02
CA LEU A 259 10.23 8.00 -6.97
C LEU A 259 9.67 7.02 -8.01
N ALA A 260 10.47 6.11 -8.54
CA ALA A 260 10.02 5.07 -9.47
C ALA A 260 8.99 4.13 -8.82
N LEU A 261 9.20 3.73 -7.57
CA LEU A 261 8.23 2.94 -6.80
C LEU A 261 6.94 3.71 -6.53
N MET A 262 7.03 5.01 -6.22
CA MET A 262 5.86 5.87 -6.04
C MET A 262 5.07 6.01 -7.35
N LEU A 263 5.76 6.20 -8.47
CA LEU A 263 5.15 6.28 -9.80
C LEU A 263 4.49 4.95 -10.18
N GLY A 264 5.16 3.82 -9.97
CA GLY A 264 4.58 2.48 -10.20
C GLY A 264 3.35 2.22 -9.33
N ASN A 265 3.38 2.67 -8.06
CA ASN A 265 2.24 2.61 -7.15
C ASN A 265 1.06 3.46 -7.66
N LEU A 266 1.34 4.65 -8.18
CA LEU A 266 0.34 5.56 -8.77
C LEU A 266 -0.30 4.95 -10.02
N LEU A 267 0.52 4.53 -10.98
CA LEU A 267 0.07 4.01 -12.26
C LEU A 267 -0.61 2.63 -12.17
N SER A 268 -0.24 1.80 -11.19
CA SER A 268 -0.92 0.52 -10.91
C SER A 268 -2.29 0.68 -10.26
N THR A 269 -2.66 1.88 -9.84
CA THR A 269 -3.92 2.19 -9.13
C THR A 269 -5.19 1.73 -9.90
N PRO A 270 -5.38 2.04 -11.20
CA PRO A 270 -6.57 1.60 -11.94
C PRO A 270 -6.65 0.07 -12.06
N MET A 271 -5.52 -0.60 -12.29
CA MET A 271 -5.48 -2.05 -12.44
C MET A 271 -5.89 -2.76 -11.14
N ARG A 272 -5.41 -2.27 -9.99
CA ARG A 272 -5.81 -2.79 -8.67
C ARG A 272 -7.28 -2.53 -8.36
N ALA A 273 -7.79 -1.36 -8.74
CA ALA A 273 -9.20 -1.03 -8.58
C ALA A 273 -10.08 -2.03 -9.32
N PHE A 274 -9.77 -2.30 -10.56
CA PHE A 274 -10.56 -3.21 -11.39
C PHE A 274 -10.40 -4.68 -10.97
N ARG A 275 -9.18 -5.17 -10.77
CA ARG A 275 -8.93 -6.60 -10.48
C ARG A 275 -9.32 -7.03 -9.07
N HIS A 276 -9.15 -6.17 -8.08
CA HIS A 276 -9.26 -6.56 -6.66
C HIS A 276 -10.34 -5.81 -5.90
N GLN A 277 -10.51 -4.51 -6.16
CA GLN A 277 -11.46 -3.73 -5.36
C GLN A 277 -12.88 -3.85 -5.89
N PHE A 278 -13.09 -3.80 -7.19
CA PHE A 278 -14.45 -3.83 -7.74
C PHE A 278 -15.20 -5.12 -7.40
N PRO A 279 -14.66 -6.33 -7.57
CA PRO A 279 -15.34 -7.56 -7.15
C PRO A 279 -15.66 -7.59 -5.65
N TYR A 280 -14.73 -7.09 -4.82
CA TYR A 280 -14.90 -7.00 -3.39
C TYR A 280 -16.02 -6.02 -3.00
N TYR A 281 -16.01 -4.81 -3.57
CA TYR A 281 -17.01 -3.79 -3.28
C TYR A 281 -18.40 -4.13 -3.85
N ALA A 282 -18.47 -4.73 -5.03
CA ALA A 282 -19.71 -5.19 -5.65
C ALA A 282 -20.40 -6.31 -4.86
N GLY A 283 -19.63 -7.07 -4.06
CA GLY A 283 -20.17 -8.06 -3.10
C GLY A 283 -20.80 -7.43 -1.86
N ILE A 284 -20.56 -6.15 -1.57
CA ILE A 284 -21.05 -5.44 -0.37
C ILE A 284 -22.06 -4.35 -0.75
N PHE A 285 -21.78 -3.59 -1.79
CA PHE A 285 -22.58 -2.46 -2.26
C PHE A 285 -23.22 -2.78 -3.61
N ARG A 286 -24.28 -2.06 -3.96
CA ARG A 286 -24.81 -2.11 -5.34
C ARG A 286 -23.73 -1.72 -6.34
N PRO A 287 -23.63 -2.34 -7.54
CA PRO A 287 -22.52 -2.14 -8.47
C PRO A 287 -22.21 -0.67 -8.81
N ALA A 288 -23.25 0.14 -9.05
CA ALA A 288 -23.09 1.57 -9.34
C ALA A 288 -22.46 2.34 -8.16
N LEU A 289 -22.90 2.03 -6.92
CA LEU A 289 -22.36 2.63 -5.72
C LEU A 289 -20.92 2.14 -5.47
N ALA A 290 -20.66 0.85 -5.67
CA ALA A 290 -19.32 0.27 -5.59
C ALA A 290 -18.33 0.99 -6.52
N ALA A 291 -18.72 1.20 -7.79
CA ALA A 291 -17.92 1.93 -8.77
C ALA A 291 -17.65 3.37 -8.31
N LYS A 292 -18.69 4.08 -7.82
CA LYS A 292 -18.58 5.45 -7.29
C LYS A 292 -17.58 5.53 -6.13
N LEU A 293 -17.72 4.64 -5.13
CA LEU A 293 -16.83 4.59 -3.96
C LEU A 293 -15.37 4.32 -4.37
N ILE A 294 -15.15 3.40 -5.32
CA ILE A 294 -13.81 3.08 -5.82
C ILE A 294 -13.20 4.28 -6.54
N VAL A 295 -13.95 4.93 -7.44
CA VAL A 295 -13.43 6.09 -8.19
C VAL A 295 -13.00 7.19 -7.22
N TYR A 296 -13.82 7.59 -6.25
CA TYR A 296 -13.45 8.60 -5.26
C TYR A 296 -12.23 8.19 -4.45
N ASN A 297 -12.16 6.92 -4.00
CA ASN A 297 -11.02 6.42 -3.24
C ASN A 297 -9.72 6.46 -4.08
N GLN A 298 -9.79 6.04 -5.35
CA GLN A 298 -8.60 6.00 -6.21
C GLN A 298 -8.13 7.41 -6.62
N VAL A 299 -9.06 8.33 -6.92
CA VAL A 299 -8.72 9.72 -7.24
C VAL A 299 -8.02 10.39 -6.06
N LEU A 300 -8.58 10.30 -4.85
CA LEU A 300 -7.95 10.90 -3.65
C LEU A 300 -6.63 10.22 -3.30
N ARG A 301 -6.53 8.91 -3.50
CA ARG A 301 -5.28 8.19 -3.32
C ARG A 301 -4.22 8.65 -4.31
N ALA A 302 -4.56 8.73 -5.58
CA ALA A 302 -3.65 9.19 -6.62
C ALA A 302 -3.19 10.63 -6.36
N ALA A 303 -4.11 11.54 -6.02
CA ALA A 303 -3.80 12.92 -5.72
C ALA A 303 -2.85 13.04 -4.52
N SER A 304 -3.13 12.32 -3.41
CA SER A 304 -2.28 12.37 -2.22
C SER A 304 -0.88 11.80 -2.45
N LEU A 305 -0.77 10.70 -3.23
CA LEU A 305 0.53 10.12 -3.61
C LEU A 305 1.32 11.06 -4.50
N LEU A 306 0.65 11.70 -5.47
CA LEU A 306 1.29 12.67 -6.37
C LEU A 306 1.84 13.88 -5.61
N VAL A 307 1.04 14.45 -4.70
CA VAL A 307 1.48 15.60 -3.87
C VAL A 307 2.73 15.26 -3.07
N VAL A 308 2.75 14.09 -2.40
CA VAL A 308 3.90 13.67 -1.60
C VAL A 308 5.10 13.32 -2.49
N ALA A 309 4.90 12.69 -3.66
CA ALA A 309 5.97 12.39 -4.59
C ALA A 309 6.61 13.66 -5.19
N LEU A 310 5.79 14.65 -5.57
CA LEU A 310 6.28 15.96 -6.02
C LEU A 310 7.03 16.69 -4.91
N GLY A 311 6.49 16.69 -3.68
CA GLY A 311 7.18 17.24 -2.53
C GLY A 311 8.58 16.63 -2.35
N TYR A 312 8.69 15.31 -2.42
CA TYR A 312 9.99 14.63 -2.31
C TYR A 312 10.90 14.89 -3.52
N TYR A 313 10.34 15.03 -4.71
CA TYR A 313 11.10 15.37 -5.91
C TYR A 313 11.80 16.74 -5.80
N PHE A 314 11.08 17.76 -5.29
CA PHE A 314 11.59 19.13 -5.23
C PHE A 314 12.37 19.45 -3.95
N LEU A 315 12.07 18.79 -2.82
CA LEU A 315 12.59 19.14 -1.49
C LEU A 315 13.58 18.10 -0.92
N GLY A 316 13.62 16.87 -1.49
CA GLY A 316 14.39 15.72 -0.98
C GLY A 316 15.67 15.39 -1.79
#